data_05fb6354b0e8cbf9ec0708e3650e1c36
#
_entry.id   05fb6354b0e8cbf9ec0708e3650e1c36
#
_cell.length_a   1.000
_cell.length_b   1.000
_cell.length_c   1.000
_cell.angle_alpha   90.00
_cell.angle_beta   90.00
_cell.angle_gamma   90.00
#
_symmetry.space_group_name_H-M   'P 1'
#
loop_
_entity.id
_entity.type
_entity.pdbx_description
1 polymer ?
#
loop_
_entity_poly.entity_id
_entity_poly.type
_entity_poly.pdbx_seq_one_letter_code
_entity_poly.pdbx_strand_id
1 'polypeptide(L)'
;MPSGAMPFREAIRLAVEALRAHKLRSFLTLLGVIFGVMTVVAVAAVIEGMNVYVGKTMEAEFGANTVILDRYGIVLGLDDWLRVQKNRPITMDDYRDLRERASLAQEMGIRLEQSIPYLRHGGAELVNVSVIGYSPSIPAMGAGNISVEEGRFIIESEEESRANVVFVGYKIREKLFGGKNPVGNEIRIQGEPFRIIGVSKELGAFLGNDRDTFIVMPPSSHLRMFGPRQSLAIVLQPKPGVTLPALEDQVRGIMRARHHLRPDQRDDFGFIGADALKDLWGSLTGMIAVVALGVVSISLVVGGIVIMNIMMVAVTERTREIGIRMSLGARRRDILSQFLVESSLLSGAGGLIGLAVAWGGLAIAAQFGLPFVMPIWAVALALAVSVSVGLTFGIYPAYRAASLDPVAALRAE
;
A
#
# COMPACT_ATOMS: atom_id res chain seq x y z
N MET A 1 47.74 32.63 -13.79
CA MET A 1 47.50 31.48 -14.62
C MET A 1 46.16 30.91 -14.18
N PRO A 2 45.16 30.74 -15.06
CA PRO A 2 43.84 30.32 -14.65
C PRO A 2 43.88 28.86 -14.17
N SER A 3 43.24 28.60 -13.06
CA SER A 3 43.05 27.32 -12.41
C SER A 3 42.44 26.34 -13.41
N GLY A 4 43.19 25.29 -13.78
CA GLY A 4 42.74 24.25 -14.71
C GLY A 4 41.75 23.29 -14.09
N ALA A 5 40.63 23.80 -13.61
CA ALA A 5 39.48 22.96 -13.35
C ALA A 5 38.90 22.52 -14.72
N MET A 6 38.94 21.23 -14.99
CA MET A 6 38.34 20.65 -16.19
C MET A 6 36.89 21.13 -16.31
N PRO A 7 36.45 21.74 -17.42
CA PRO A 7 35.08 22.18 -17.56
C PRO A 7 34.15 20.94 -17.44
N PHE A 8 33.09 21.04 -16.67
CA PHE A 8 32.09 19.96 -16.37
C PHE A 8 31.60 19.24 -17.66
N ARG A 9 31.54 19.98 -18.78
CA ARG A 9 31.20 19.41 -20.09
C ARG A 9 32.23 18.40 -20.62
N GLU A 10 33.52 18.62 -20.39
CA GLU A 10 34.58 17.68 -20.82
C GLU A 10 34.57 16.43 -19.96
N ALA A 11 34.28 16.54 -18.64
CA ALA A 11 34.12 15.40 -17.75
C ALA A 11 32.94 14.51 -18.19
N ILE A 12 31.80 15.09 -18.55
CA ILE A 12 30.66 14.33 -19.09
C ILE A 12 30.99 13.64 -20.40
N ARG A 13 31.69 14.33 -21.32
CA ARG A 13 32.08 13.77 -22.63
C ARG A 13 33.00 12.55 -22.45
N LEU A 14 34.00 12.66 -21.59
CA LEU A 14 34.93 11.56 -21.27
C LEU A 14 34.22 10.38 -20.59
N ALA A 15 33.27 10.65 -19.69
CA ALA A 15 32.47 9.59 -19.07
C ALA A 15 31.62 8.84 -20.12
N VAL A 16 31.00 9.55 -21.06
CA VAL A 16 30.22 8.95 -22.14
C VAL A 16 31.11 8.17 -23.13
N GLU A 17 32.30 8.65 -23.46
CA GLU A 17 33.28 7.95 -24.32
C GLU A 17 33.80 6.69 -23.65
N ALA A 18 34.10 6.72 -22.33
CA ALA A 18 34.50 5.55 -21.55
C ALA A 18 33.38 4.49 -21.49
N LEU A 19 32.12 4.90 -21.32
CA LEU A 19 30.95 4.00 -21.36
C LEU A 19 30.80 3.29 -22.72
N ARG A 20 31.12 3.97 -23.81
CA ARG A 20 31.01 3.42 -25.18
C ARG A 20 32.16 2.50 -25.56
N ALA A 21 33.36 2.72 -25.00
CA ALA A 21 34.55 1.91 -25.33
C ALA A 21 34.44 0.45 -24.83
N HIS A 22 33.77 0.21 -23.67
CA HIS A 22 33.64 -1.12 -23.08
C HIS A 22 32.20 -1.41 -22.62
N LYS A 23 31.28 -1.49 -23.58
CA LYS A 23 29.82 -1.59 -23.36
C LYS A 23 29.39 -2.67 -22.36
N LEU A 24 29.95 -3.89 -22.45
CA LEU A 24 29.58 -4.99 -21.57
C LEU A 24 30.03 -4.75 -20.11
N ARG A 25 31.26 -4.21 -19.95
CA ARG A 25 31.83 -3.88 -18.64
C ARG A 25 31.02 -2.74 -17.98
N SER A 26 30.74 -1.69 -18.73
CA SER A 26 29.93 -0.55 -18.25
C SER A 26 28.50 -0.98 -17.88
N PHE A 27 27.88 -1.85 -18.66
CA PHE A 27 26.55 -2.38 -18.38
C PHE A 27 26.55 -3.20 -17.07
N LEU A 28 27.48 -4.12 -16.90
CA LEU A 28 27.60 -4.92 -15.68
C LEU A 28 27.90 -4.05 -14.44
N THR A 29 28.66 -2.96 -14.61
CA THR A 29 28.95 -2.01 -13.54
C THR A 29 27.72 -1.28 -13.07
N LEU A 30 26.96 -0.74 -14.02
CA LEU A 30 25.76 0.03 -13.75
C LEU A 30 24.65 -0.83 -13.19
N LEU A 31 24.64 -2.14 -13.50
CA LEU A 31 23.57 -3.05 -13.18
C LEU A 31 23.29 -3.11 -11.66
N GLY A 32 24.32 -3.15 -10.82
CA GLY A 32 24.15 -3.13 -9.35
C GLY A 32 23.53 -1.82 -8.83
N VAL A 33 23.98 -0.68 -9.38
CA VAL A 33 23.42 0.64 -9.01
C VAL A 33 22.01 0.79 -9.55
N ILE A 34 21.78 0.37 -10.81
CA ILE A 34 20.43 0.39 -11.44
C ILE A 34 19.45 -0.40 -10.60
N PHE A 35 19.78 -1.66 -10.22
CA PHE A 35 18.90 -2.48 -9.38
C PHE A 35 18.70 -1.88 -8.01
N GLY A 36 19.76 -1.35 -7.37
CA GLY A 36 19.63 -0.69 -6.06
C GLY A 36 18.67 0.49 -6.11
N VAL A 37 18.87 1.42 -7.04
CA VAL A 37 18.01 2.60 -7.20
C VAL A 37 16.60 2.21 -7.62
N MET A 38 16.46 1.30 -8.60
CA MET A 38 15.15 0.79 -9.04
C MET A 38 14.36 0.23 -7.86
N THR A 39 14.98 -0.60 -7.01
CA THR A 39 14.32 -1.22 -5.86
C THR A 39 13.89 -0.18 -4.83
N VAL A 40 14.76 0.80 -4.48
CA VAL A 40 14.40 1.88 -3.54
C VAL A 40 13.17 2.63 -4.01
N VAL A 41 13.21 3.09 -5.27
CA VAL A 41 12.12 3.91 -5.84
C VAL A 41 10.85 3.08 -5.98
N ALA A 42 10.94 1.85 -6.48
CA ALA A 42 9.77 0.99 -6.66
C ALA A 42 9.09 0.67 -5.33
N VAL A 43 9.86 0.26 -4.31
CA VAL A 43 9.30 -0.05 -2.99
C VAL A 43 8.69 1.18 -2.33
N ALA A 44 9.39 2.33 -2.36
CA ALA A 44 8.85 3.57 -1.79
C ALA A 44 7.57 4.01 -2.49
N ALA A 45 7.51 3.93 -3.82
CA ALA A 45 6.35 4.31 -4.61
C ALA A 45 5.14 3.40 -4.38
N VAL A 46 5.36 2.09 -4.25
CA VAL A 46 4.30 1.13 -3.94
C VAL A 46 3.78 1.33 -2.51
N ILE A 47 4.67 1.49 -1.52
CA ILE A 47 4.28 1.75 -0.12
C ILE A 47 3.42 3.02 -0.05
N GLU A 48 3.86 4.11 -0.67
CA GLU A 48 3.13 5.38 -0.66
C GLU A 48 1.79 5.28 -1.39
N GLY A 49 1.77 4.64 -2.56
CA GLY A 49 0.53 4.36 -3.29
C GLY A 49 -0.46 3.53 -2.48
N MET A 50 0.02 2.50 -1.82
CA MET A 50 -0.77 1.66 -0.93
C MET A 50 -1.25 2.42 0.31
N ASN A 51 -0.42 3.29 0.92
CA ASN A 51 -0.83 4.12 2.05
C ASN A 51 -2.02 5.01 1.69
N VAL A 52 -1.94 5.68 0.53
CA VAL A 52 -3.04 6.52 0.02
C VAL A 52 -4.28 5.68 -0.27
N TYR A 53 -4.10 4.53 -0.90
CA TYR A 53 -5.20 3.63 -1.25
C TYR A 53 -5.88 3.05 0.00
N VAL A 54 -5.10 2.50 0.93
CA VAL A 54 -5.62 1.94 2.19
C VAL A 54 -6.32 3.03 3.00
N GLY A 55 -5.73 4.23 3.11
CA GLY A 55 -6.35 5.35 3.78
C GLY A 55 -7.75 5.67 3.23
N LYS A 56 -7.87 5.86 1.92
CA LYS A 56 -9.15 6.13 1.25
C LYS A 56 -10.15 4.98 1.41
N THR A 57 -9.67 3.74 1.29
CA THR A 57 -10.55 2.56 1.43
C THR A 57 -11.06 2.42 2.86
N MET A 58 -10.20 2.65 3.86
CA MET A 58 -10.60 2.62 5.27
C MET A 58 -11.63 3.72 5.59
N GLU A 59 -11.42 4.93 5.09
CA GLU A 59 -12.38 6.02 5.25
C GLU A 59 -13.73 5.73 4.57
N ALA A 60 -13.72 5.11 3.40
CA ALA A 60 -14.95 4.75 2.70
C ALA A 60 -15.70 3.58 3.37
N GLU A 61 -14.97 2.56 3.86
CA GLU A 61 -15.56 1.36 4.45
C GLU A 61 -16.03 1.58 5.89
N PHE A 62 -15.20 2.26 6.68
CA PHE A 62 -15.47 2.46 8.11
C PHE A 62 -16.07 3.82 8.44
N GLY A 63 -15.97 4.80 7.52
CA GLY A 63 -16.25 6.21 7.82
C GLY A 63 -15.07 6.88 8.53
N ALA A 64 -14.97 8.20 8.36
CA ALA A 64 -13.85 8.97 8.93
C ALA A 64 -13.85 9.03 10.47
N ASN A 65 -15.00 8.84 11.10
CA ASN A 65 -15.18 8.96 12.55
C ASN A 65 -16.15 7.91 13.08
N THR A 66 -15.90 6.64 12.78
CA THR A 66 -16.68 5.52 13.28
C THR A 66 -15.79 4.40 13.76
N VAL A 67 -16.34 3.57 14.64
CA VAL A 67 -15.70 2.33 15.09
C VAL A 67 -16.72 1.19 15.02
N ILE A 68 -16.28 0.01 14.67
CA ILE A 68 -17.10 -1.19 14.61
C ILE A 68 -16.79 -2.04 15.83
N LEU A 69 -17.81 -2.32 16.63
CA LEU A 69 -17.77 -3.35 17.65
C LEU A 69 -18.06 -4.69 16.98
N ASP A 70 -17.11 -5.59 17.02
CA ASP A 70 -17.17 -6.91 16.38
C ASP A 70 -16.80 -8.03 17.34
N ARG A 71 -17.28 -9.24 17.08
CA ARG A 71 -16.98 -10.42 17.88
C ARG A 71 -15.50 -10.74 17.95
N TYR A 72 -14.80 -10.57 16.85
CA TYR A 72 -13.40 -11.02 16.69
C TYR A 72 -12.38 -9.90 16.89
N GLY A 73 -12.74 -8.68 16.50
CA GLY A 73 -11.81 -7.57 16.45
C GLY A 73 -10.71 -7.79 15.38
N ILE A 74 -9.57 -7.12 15.56
CA ILE A 74 -8.40 -7.29 14.67
C ILE A 74 -7.62 -8.52 15.12
N VAL A 75 -7.47 -9.50 14.22
CA VAL A 75 -6.76 -10.76 14.46
C VAL A 75 -5.50 -10.81 13.62
N LEU A 76 -4.33 -10.97 14.26
CA LEU A 76 -3.03 -10.91 13.61
C LEU A 76 -2.30 -12.24 13.48
N GLY A 77 -2.79 -13.29 14.18
CA GLY A 77 -2.12 -14.57 14.20
C GLY A 77 -3.05 -15.75 14.43
N LEU A 78 -2.53 -16.96 14.18
CA LEU A 78 -3.30 -18.19 14.35
C LEU A 78 -3.75 -18.39 15.80
N ASP A 79 -2.89 -18.09 16.77
CA ASP A 79 -3.22 -18.22 18.19
C ASP A 79 -4.33 -17.27 18.62
N ASP A 80 -4.28 -16.03 18.12
CA ASP A 80 -5.35 -15.05 18.31
C ASP A 80 -6.65 -15.52 17.66
N TRP A 81 -6.59 -16.04 16.44
CA TRP A 81 -7.74 -16.57 15.73
C TRP A 81 -8.41 -17.70 16.51
N LEU A 82 -7.64 -18.69 16.96
CA LEU A 82 -8.16 -19.82 17.75
C LEU A 82 -8.80 -19.37 19.07
N ARG A 83 -8.31 -18.29 19.64
CA ARG A 83 -8.85 -17.72 20.89
C ARG A 83 -10.17 -16.99 20.64
N VAL A 84 -10.21 -16.06 19.66
CA VAL A 84 -11.40 -15.23 19.41
C VAL A 84 -12.58 -16.02 18.86
N GLN A 85 -12.36 -17.19 18.28
CA GLN A 85 -13.45 -18.10 17.89
C GLN A 85 -14.36 -18.49 19.06
N LYS A 86 -13.83 -18.48 20.29
CA LYS A 86 -14.59 -18.79 21.52
C LYS A 86 -15.36 -17.61 22.08
N ASN A 87 -15.16 -16.41 21.53
CA ASN A 87 -15.88 -15.20 21.93
C ASN A 87 -17.39 -15.39 21.74
N ARG A 88 -18.17 -14.78 22.62
CA ARG A 88 -19.63 -14.80 22.51
C ARG A 88 -20.07 -14.01 21.28
N PRO A 89 -21.13 -14.46 20.59
CA PRO A 89 -21.72 -13.66 19.54
C PRO A 89 -22.36 -12.40 20.14
N ILE A 90 -22.19 -11.29 19.46
CA ILE A 90 -22.89 -10.03 19.76
C ILE A 90 -24.33 -10.18 19.25
N THR A 91 -25.31 -9.94 20.10
CA THR A 91 -26.72 -10.21 19.83
C THR A 91 -27.53 -8.94 19.61
N MET A 92 -28.77 -9.08 19.12
CA MET A 92 -29.72 -7.97 19.04
C MET A 92 -30.05 -7.35 20.41
N ASP A 93 -30.00 -8.15 21.49
CA ASP A 93 -30.22 -7.63 22.83
C ASP A 93 -29.04 -6.79 23.31
N ASP A 94 -27.82 -7.12 22.91
CA ASP A 94 -26.63 -6.32 23.17
C ASP A 94 -26.71 -4.97 22.42
N TYR A 95 -27.16 -4.99 21.16
CA TYR A 95 -27.41 -3.78 20.37
C TYR A 95 -28.46 -2.86 21.02
N ARG A 96 -29.58 -3.43 21.51
CA ARG A 96 -30.63 -2.65 22.19
C ARG A 96 -30.11 -2.00 23.47
N ASP A 97 -29.39 -2.78 24.30
CA ASP A 97 -28.79 -2.27 25.54
C ASP A 97 -27.76 -1.17 25.29
N LEU A 98 -26.94 -1.32 24.25
CA LEU A 98 -26.00 -0.28 23.81
C LEU A 98 -26.75 0.98 23.36
N ARG A 99 -27.81 0.84 22.56
CA ARG A 99 -28.60 1.96 22.05
C ARG A 99 -29.24 2.77 23.17
N GLU A 100 -29.62 2.14 24.28
CA GLU A 100 -30.18 2.79 25.45
C GLU A 100 -29.12 3.45 26.35
N ARG A 101 -27.94 2.84 26.51
CA ARG A 101 -26.95 3.22 27.53
C ARG A 101 -25.75 3.98 27.00
N ALA A 102 -25.37 3.81 25.74
CA ALA A 102 -24.19 4.45 25.19
C ALA A 102 -24.48 5.92 24.84
N SER A 103 -24.47 6.77 25.86
CA SER A 103 -24.82 8.19 25.77
C SER A 103 -23.84 9.02 24.92
N LEU A 104 -22.62 8.55 24.69
CA LEU A 104 -21.59 9.21 23.88
C LEU A 104 -21.76 8.92 22.38
N ALA A 105 -22.54 7.90 22.00
CA ALA A 105 -22.84 7.61 20.62
C ALA A 105 -23.90 8.59 20.07
N GLN A 106 -23.68 9.06 18.85
CA GLN A 106 -24.65 9.84 18.08
C GLN A 106 -25.57 8.93 17.28
N GLU A 107 -24.95 7.98 16.54
CA GLU A 107 -25.64 7.02 15.71
C GLU A 107 -25.05 5.63 15.88
N MET A 108 -25.90 4.61 15.68
CA MET A 108 -25.52 3.21 15.70
C MET A 108 -26.21 2.48 14.56
N GLY A 109 -25.48 1.58 13.92
CA GLY A 109 -26.02 0.73 12.86
C GLY A 109 -25.57 -0.72 13.03
N ILE A 110 -26.35 -1.65 12.51
CA ILE A 110 -26.05 -3.08 12.48
C ILE A 110 -25.45 -3.41 11.13
N ARG A 111 -24.34 -4.16 11.15
CA ARG A 111 -23.76 -4.85 10.01
C ARG A 111 -23.79 -6.35 10.24
N LEU A 112 -24.27 -7.08 9.28
CA LEU A 112 -24.22 -8.54 9.20
C LEU A 112 -23.61 -8.89 7.86
N GLU A 113 -22.92 -10.02 7.77
CA GLU A 113 -22.35 -10.45 6.50
C GLU A 113 -22.36 -11.97 6.40
N GLN A 114 -22.86 -12.47 5.26
CA GLN A 114 -22.87 -13.88 4.93
C GLN A 114 -22.62 -14.05 3.45
N SER A 115 -21.75 -14.95 3.05
CA SER A 115 -21.54 -15.28 1.65
C SER A 115 -22.46 -16.41 1.20
N ILE A 116 -23.02 -16.27 0.01
CA ILE A 116 -23.76 -17.35 -0.67
C ILE A 116 -22.91 -17.87 -1.83
N PRO A 117 -22.93 -19.20 -2.07
CA PRO A 117 -22.07 -19.81 -3.10
C PRO A 117 -22.41 -19.35 -4.50
N TYR A 118 -23.68 -19.10 -4.77
CA TYR A 118 -24.14 -18.66 -6.10
C TYR A 118 -25.42 -17.83 -6.03
N LEU A 119 -25.59 -16.97 -7.03
CA LEU A 119 -26.79 -16.17 -7.29
C LEU A 119 -27.15 -16.33 -8.77
N ARG A 120 -28.40 -16.68 -9.07
CA ARG A 120 -28.87 -16.93 -10.45
C ARG A 120 -30.02 -16.02 -10.84
N HIS A 121 -29.97 -15.52 -12.06
CA HIS A 121 -31.08 -14.78 -12.69
C HIS A 121 -31.00 -14.88 -14.20
N GLY A 122 -32.16 -15.18 -14.89
CA GLY A 122 -32.23 -15.16 -16.34
C GLY A 122 -31.22 -16.08 -17.08
N GLY A 123 -30.80 -17.19 -16.45
CA GLY A 123 -29.79 -18.11 -17.01
C GLY A 123 -28.34 -17.71 -16.77
N ALA A 124 -28.07 -16.54 -16.19
CA ALA A 124 -26.76 -16.11 -15.74
C ALA A 124 -26.53 -16.47 -14.27
N GLU A 125 -25.25 -16.69 -13.90
CA GLU A 125 -24.84 -17.08 -12.54
C GLU A 125 -23.65 -16.25 -12.09
N LEU A 126 -23.69 -15.83 -10.83
CA LEU A 126 -22.55 -15.25 -10.09
C LEU A 126 -22.20 -16.16 -8.91
N VAL A 127 -20.92 -16.32 -8.66
CA VAL A 127 -20.37 -17.12 -7.56
C VAL A 127 -19.85 -16.22 -6.45
N ASN A 128 -19.82 -16.72 -5.21
CA ASN A 128 -19.29 -16.01 -4.04
C ASN A 128 -19.90 -14.62 -3.86
N VAL A 129 -21.22 -14.54 -3.78
CA VAL A 129 -21.92 -13.26 -3.58
C VAL A 129 -22.01 -12.97 -2.09
N SER A 130 -21.49 -11.79 -1.68
CA SER A 130 -21.64 -11.31 -0.30
C SER A 130 -23.04 -10.76 -0.10
N VAL A 131 -23.77 -11.28 0.88
CA VAL A 131 -25.09 -10.77 1.30
C VAL A 131 -24.90 -10.07 2.63
N ILE A 132 -25.18 -8.77 2.64
CA ILE A 132 -24.89 -7.88 3.77
C ILE A 132 -26.20 -7.33 4.31
N GLY A 133 -26.40 -7.47 5.61
CA GLY A 133 -27.47 -6.80 6.33
C GLY A 133 -26.98 -5.45 6.84
N TYR A 134 -27.48 -4.32 6.31
CA TYR A 134 -27.09 -2.99 6.75
C TYR A 134 -28.29 -2.19 7.28
N SER A 135 -28.10 -1.60 8.48
CA SER A 135 -29.02 -0.59 8.95
C SER A 135 -29.06 0.63 8.02
N PRO A 136 -30.23 1.27 7.84
CA PRO A 136 -30.36 2.46 7.01
C PRO A 136 -29.45 3.63 7.41
N SER A 137 -29.03 3.71 8.68
CA SER A 137 -28.15 4.73 9.23
C SER A 137 -26.68 4.63 8.77
N ILE A 138 -26.20 3.46 8.32
CA ILE A 138 -24.79 3.24 8.00
C ILE A 138 -24.24 4.17 6.91
N PRO A 139 -24.92 4.40 5.77
CA PRO A 139 -24.42 5.36 4.78
C PRO A 139 -24.41 6.81 5.29
N ALA A 140 -25.36 7.18 6.16
CA ALA A 140 -25.39 8.52 6.77
C ALA A 140 -24.20 8.75 7.71
N MET A 141 -23.65 7.69 8.32
CA MET A 141 -22.40 7.73 9.09
C MET A 141 -21.15 7.79 8.20
N GLY A 142 -21.30 7.75 6.87
CA GLY A 142 -20.17 7.68 5.93
C GLY A 142 -19.47 6.34 5.87
N ALA A 143 -20.09 5.30 6.44
CA ALA A 143 -19.54 3.94 6.50
C ALA A 143 -20.19 3.02 5.46
N GLY A 144 -19.57 1.84 5.22
CA GLY A 144 -20.11 0.78 4.36
C GLY A 144 -19.80 0.97 2.89
N ASN A 145 -19.08 2.02 2.49
CA ASN A 145 -18.71 2.31 1.10
C ASN A 145 -19.88 2.29 0.12
N ILE A 146 -21.04 2.80 0.56
CA ILE A 146 -22.28 2.82 -0.22
C ILE A 146 -22.36 4.10 -1.06
N SER A 147 -22.24 3.94 -2.36
CA SER A 147 -22.45 5.00 -3.35
C SER A 147 -23.56 4.60 -4.31
N VAL A 148 -24.69 5.30 -4.28
CA VAL A 148 -25.83 5.01 -5.15
C VAL A 148 -25.55 5.52 -6.57
N GLU A 149 -25.69 4.67 -7.58
CA GLU A 149 -25.66 5.03 -9.00
C GLU A 149 -27.09 5.20 -9.54
N GLU A 150 -27.96 4.22 -9.26
CA GLU A 150 -29.35 4.20 -9.70
C GLU A 150 -30.26 3.80 -8.53
N GLY A 151 -31.46 4.37 -8.49
CA GLY A 151 -32.44 4.09 -7.44
C GLY A 151 -32.10 4.75 -6.10
N ARG A 152 -32.23 4.02 -5.01
CA ARG A 152 -31.99 4.51 -3.64
C ARG A 152 -31.49 3.41 -2.72
N PHE A 153 -30.99 3.81 -1.56
CA PHE A 153 -30.64 2.89 -0.47
C PHE A 153 -31.89 2.53 0.38
N ILE A 154 -31.73 1.58 1.28
CA ILE A 154 -32.74 1.09 2.24
C ILE A 154 -33.12 2.24 3.19
N ILE A 155 -34.39 2.32 3.55
CA ILE A 155 -34.94 3.30 4.48
C ILE A 155 -35.49 2.62 5.73
N GLU A 156 -35.67 3.41 6.82
CA GLU A 156 -36.09 2.89 8.13
C GLU A 156 -37.42 2.14 8.09
N SER A 157 -38.42 2.60 7.34
CA SER A 157 -39.71 1.92 7.20
C SER A 157 -39.59 0.53 6.55
N GLU A 158 -38.57 0.28 5.73
CA GLU A 158 -38.29 -1.02 5.12
C GLU A 158 -37.64 -1.99 6.11
N GLU A 159 -36.80 -1.48 7.01
CA GLU A 159 -36.27 -2.27 8.12
C GLU A 159 -37.39 -2.62 9.12
N GLU A 160 -38.20 -1.66 9.54
CA GLU A 160 -39.32 -1.86 10.46
C GLU A 160 -40.36 -2.85 9.91
N SER A 161 -40.70 -2.72 8.63
CA SER A 161 -41.65 -3.63 7.95
C SER A 161 -41.03 -4.95 7.53
N ARG A 162 -39.73 -5.17 7.76
CA ARG A 162 -38.98 -6.35 7.27
C ARG A 162 -39.17 -6.61 5.79
N ALA A 163 -39.11 -5.55 4.99
CA ALA A 163 -39.41 -5.61 3.57
C ALA A 163 -38.38 -6.46 2.80
N ASN A 164 -38.89 -7.19 1.80
CA ASN A 164 -38.04 -7.96 0.88
C ASN A 164 -37.48 -7.04 -0.21
N VAL A 165 -36.57 -6.15 0.16
CA VAL A 165 -35.89 -5.22 -0.73
C VAL A 165 -34.39 -5.42 -0.66
N VAL A 166 -33.71 -5.15 -1.78
CA VAL A 166 -32.25 -5.25 -1.87
C VAL A 166 -31.66 -4.09 -2.67
N PHE A 167 -30.51 -3.64 -2.23
CA PHE A 167 -29.58 -2.80 -2.96
C PHE A 167 -28.43 -3.67 -3.46
N VAL A 168 -28.07 -3.58 -4.74
CA VAL A 168 -27.13 -4.52 -5.37
C VAL A 168 -25.86 -3.84 -5.83
N GLY A 169 -24.74 -4.57 -5.80
CA GLY A 169 -23.47 -4.13 -6.34
C GLY A 169 -23.47 -4.04 -7.87
N TYR A 170 -22.57 -3.24 -8.40
CA TYR A 170 -22.45 -2.97 -9.84
C TYR A 170 -22.36 -4.25 -10.70
N LYS A 171 -21.59 -5.23 -10.26
CA LYS A 171 -21.37 -6.46 -11.02
C LYS A 171 -22.62 -7.34 -11.15
N ILE A 172 -23.55 -7.22 -10.21
CA ILE A 172 -24.86 -7.89 -10.31
C ILE A 172 -25.65 -7.31 -11.49
N ARG A 173 -25.70 -5.99 -11.66
CA ARG A 173 -26.29 -5.33 -12.83
C ARG A 173 -25.63 -5.81 -14.12
N GLU A 174 -24.31 -5.79 -14.20
CA GLU A 174 -23.54 -6.15 -15.39
C GLU A 174 -23.78 -7.62 -15.80
N LYS A 175 -23.64 -8.54 -14.87
CA LYS A 175 -23.61 -9.98 -15.17
C LYS A 175 -24.98 -10.62 -15.23
N LEU A 176 -25.93 -10.22 -14.35
CA LEU A 176 -27.25 -10.84 -14.28
C LEU A 176 -28.31 -10.09 -15.07
N PHE A 177 -28.13 -8.78 -15.31
CA PHE A 177 -29.10 -7.96 -16.06
C PHE A 177 -28.53 -7.38 -17.36
N GLY A 178 -27.31 -7.82 -17.77
CA GLY A 178 -26.72 -7.39 -19.05
C GLY A 178 -26.47 -5.89 -19.14
N GLY A 179 -26.13 -5.23 -18.01
CA GLY A 179 -25.87 -3.80 -17.93
C GLY A 179 -27.14 -2.92 -17.91
N LYS A 180 -28.34 -3.51 -18.02
CA LYS A 180 -29.60 -2.75 -17.95
C LYS A 180 -29.91 -2.40 -16.49
N ASN A 181 -30.69 -1.30 -16.31
CA ASN A 181 -31.15 -0.91 -14.99
C ASN A 181 -32.05 -2.00 -14.35
N PRO A 182 -31.63 -2.64 -13.24
CA PRO A 182 -32.40 -3.69 -12.60
C PRO A 182 -33.42 -3.17 -11.57
N VAL A 183 -33.44 -1.87 -11.29
CA VAL A 183 -34.31 -1.27 -10.24
C VAL A 183 -35.79 -1.56 -10.57
N GLY A 184 -36.50 -2.07 -9.57
CA GLY A 184 -37.90 -2.50 -9.68
C GLY A 184 -38.08 -3.98 -10.07
N ASN A 185 -37.05 -4.64 -10.57
CA ASN A 185 -37.11 -6.06 -10.89
C ASN A 185 -36.94 -6.91 -9.61
N GLU A 186 -37.34 -8.18 -9.69
CA GLU A 186 -37.16 -9.15 -8.63
C GLU A 186 -35.95 -10.03 -8.87
N ILE A 187 -35.22 -10.33 -7.79
CA ILE A 187 -34.15 -11.32 -7.77
C ILE A 187 -34.43 -12.36 -6.68
N ARG A 188 -34.13 -13.62 -6.93
CA ARG A 188 -34.32 -14.68 -5.94
C ARG A 188 -33.00 -14.98 -5.23
N ILE A 189 -33.01 -14.84 -3.91
CA ILE A 189 -31.88 -15.13 -3.04
C ILE A 189 -32.28 -16.32 -2.18
N GLN A 190 -31.58 -17.45 -2.33
CA GLN A 190 -31.93 -18.73 -1.66
C GLN A 190 -33.42 -19.14 -1.83
N GLY A 191 -34.02 -18.79 -2.98
CA GLY A 191 -35.41 -19.11 -3.31
C GLY A 191 -36.44 -18.05 -2.92
N GLU A 192 -36.12 -17.13 -2.03
CA GLU A 192 -37.01 -16.01 -1.66
C GLU A 192 -36.91 -14.85 -2.64
N PRO A 193 -38.03 -14.23 -3.05
CA PRO A 193 -38.02 -13.08 -3.95
C PRO A 193 -37.72 -11.79 -3.22
N PHE A 194 -36.83 -10.97 -3.80
CA PHE A 194 -36.46 -9.62 -3.31
C PHE A 194 -36.57 -8.62 -4.46
N ARG A 195 -37.15 -7.45 -4.17
CA ARG A 195 -37.23 -6.35 -5.12
C ARG A 195 -35.94 -5.52 -5.07
N ILE A 196 -35.31 -5.28 -6.20
CA ILE A 196 -34.14 -4.40 -6.31
C ILE A 196 -34.59 -2.94 -6.23
N ILE A 197 -34.07 -2.18 -5.27
CA ILE A 197 -34.41 -0.77 -5.06
C ILE A 197 -33.29 0.19 -5.47
N GLY A 198 -32.09 -0.30 -5.68
CA GLY A 198 -30.97 0.52 -6.14
C GLY A 198 -29.74 -0.30 -6.49
N VAL A 199 -28.79 0.37 -7.13
CA VAL A 199 -27.53 -0.18 -7.63
C VAL A 199 -26.39 0.70 -7.15
N SER A 200 -25.30 0.07 -6.70
CA SER A 200 -24.06 0.75 -6.33
C SER A 200 -23.29 1.23 -7.56
N LYS A 201 -22.56 2.34 -7.40
CA LYS A 201 -21.47 2.67 -8.33
C LYS A 201 -20.41 1.58 -8.31
N GLU A 202 -19.66 1.50 -9.42
CA GLU A 202 -18.53 0.58 -9.53
C GLU A 202 -17.45 0.91 -8.49
N LEU A 203 -17.10 -0.08 -7.66
CA LEU A 203 -16.02 -0.02 -6.68
C LEU A 203 -14.72 -0.59 -7.25
N GLY A 204 -14.84 -1.41 -8.29
CA GLY A 204 -13.74 -2.09 -8.96
C GLY A 204 -13.17 -3.27 -8.18
N ALA A 205 -12.03 -3.79 -8.67
CA ALA A 205 -11.31 -4.86 -8.02
C ALA A 205 -10.06 -4.33 -7.30
N PHE A 206 -9.72 -4.95 -6.17
CA PHE A 206 -8.49 -4.66 -5.46
C PHE A 206 -7.64 -5.93 -5.29
N LEU A 207 -6.40 -5.91 -5.79
CA LEU A 207 -5.49 -7.07 -5.78
C LEU A 207 -6.15 -8.37 -6.27
N GLY A 208 -6.99 -8.25 -7.31
CA GLY A 208 -7.72 -9.39 -7.86
C GLY A 208 -9.01 -9.76 -7.10
N ASN A 209 -9.29 -9.15 -5.95
CA ASN A 209 -10.53 -9.35 -5.22
C ASN A 209 -11.61 -8.39 -5.73
N ASP A 210 -12.72 -8.97 -6.15
CA ASP A 210 -13.89 -8.26 -6.61
C ASP A 210 -14.64 -7.62 -5.44
N ARG A 211 -14.98 -6.33 -5.59
CA ARG A 211 -15.71 -5.56 -4.58
C ARG A 211 -17.13 -5.20 -5.01
N ASP A 212 -17.54 -5.62 -6.18
CA ASP A 212 -18.80 -5.25 -6.80
C ASP A 212 -19.85 -6.37 -6.77
N THR A 213 -19.48 -7.56 -6.25
CA THR A 213 -20.36 -8.73 -6.15
C THR A 213 -20.99 -8.83 -4.76
N PHE A 214 -21.89 -7.91 -4.45
CA PHE A 214 -22.59 -7.90 -3.16
C PHE A 214 -24.07 -7.54 -3.28
N ILE A 215 -24.84 -7.92 -2.28
CA ILE A 215 -26.24 -7.56 -2.05
C ILE A 215 -26.35 -6.98 -0.65
N VAL A 216 -27.02 -5.85 -0.51
CA VAL A 216 -27.38 -5.27 0.79
C VAL A 216 -28.88 -5.41 0.99
N MET A 217 -29.28 -5.88 2.17
CA MET A 217 -30.68 -6.01 2.58
C MET A 217 -30.90 -5.47 3.99
N PRO A 218 -32.14 -5.23 4.43
CA PRO A 218 -32.44 -4.88 5.80
C PRO A 218 -31.88 -5.95 6.79
N PRO A 219 -31.28 -5.57 7.95
CA PRO A 219 -30.80 -6.52 8.95
C PRO A 219 -31.85 -7.51 9.40
N SER A 220 -33.11 -7.08 9.56
CA SER A 220 -34.22 -7.95 9.92
C SER A 220 -34.49 -9.04 8.85
N SER A 221 -34.37 -8.71 7.56
CA SER A 221 -34.50 -9.67 6.48
C SER A 221 -33.31 -10.61 6.40
N HIS A 222 -32.08 -10.13 6.66
CA HIS A 222 -30.89 -10.95 6.74
C HIS A 222 -30.97 -11.98 7.87
N LEU A 223 -31.36 -11.57 9.08
CA LEU A 223 -31.52 -12.47 10.21
C LEU A 223 -32.65 -13.50 9.99
N ARG A 224 -33.72 -13.14 9.29
CA ARG A 224 -34.77 -14.08 8.91
C ARG A 224 -34.25 -15.14 7.95
N MET A 225 -33.44 -14.75 6.96
CA MET A 225 -32.93 -15.64 5.92
C MET A 225 -31.83 -16.57 6.44
N PHE A 226 -30.85 -16.05 7.16
CA PHE A 226 -29.66 -16.78 7.58
C PHE A 226 -29.67 -17.24 9.04
N GLY A 227 -30.75 -16.92 9.76
CA GLY A 227 -30.97 -17.33 11.16
C GLY A 227 -30.59 -16.22 12.17
N PRO A 228 -31.29 -16.21 13.33
CA PRO A 228 -31.19 -15.15 14.33
C PRO A 228 -29.95 -15.26 15.24
N ARG A 229 -29.19 -16.35 15.16
CA ARG A 229 -28.03 -16.60 16.04
C ARG A 229 -26.70 -16.11 15.46
N GLN A 230 -26.74 -15.27 14.44
CA GLN A 230 -25.54 -14.67 13.89
C GLN A 230 -24.98 -13.62 14.85
N SER A 231 -23.67 -13.46 14.85
CA SER A 231 -23.04 -12.33 15.54
C SER A 231 -23.23 -11.05 14.73
N LEU A 232 -23.69 -10.00 15.38
CA LEU A 232 -23.74 -8.67 14.80
C LEU A 232 -22.36 -8.02 14.84
N ALA A 233 -22.06 -7.17 13.86
CA ALA A 233 -21.11 -6.09 14.00
C ALA A 233 -21.91 -4.80 14.19
N ILE A 234 -21.54 -3.97 15.16
CA ILE A 234 -22.23 -2.72 15.47
C ILE A 234 -21.35 -1.55 15.09
N VAL A 235 -21.80 -0.78 14.12
CA VAL A 235 -21.13 0.47 13.71
C VAL A 235 -21.55 1.58 14.64
N LEU A 236 -20.58 2.29 15.20
CA LEU A 236 -20.78 3.32 16.22
C LEU A 236 -20.16 4.64 15.74
N GLN A 237 -20.91 5.72 15.83
CA GLN A 237 -20.45 7.07 15.55
C GLN A 237 -20.53 7.92 16.84
N PRO A 238 -19.44 8.58 17.27
CA PRO A 238 -19.44 9.45 18.44
C PRO A 238 -20.24 10.76 18.20
N LYS A 239 -20.74 11.34 19.25
CA LYS A 239 -21.29 12.70 19.23
C LYS A 239 -20.20 13.72 18.87
N PRO A 240 -20.57 14.88 18.31
CA PRO A 240 -19.62 15.96 18.07
C PRO A 240 -18.86 16.34 19.36
N GLY A 241 -17.52 16.40 19.25
CA GLY A 241 -16.65 16.71 20.38
C GLY A 241 -16.28 15.50 21.26
N VAL A 242 -16.82 14.31 21.01
CA VAL A 242 -16.42 13.05 21.67
C VAL A 242 -15.35 12.36 20.83
N THR A 243 -14.29 11.89 21.47
CA THR A 243 -13.25 11.13 20.81
C THR A 243 -13.64 9.66 20.65
N LEU A 244 -13.16 8.99 19.61
CA LEU A 244 -13.40 7.54 19.41
C LEU A 244 -12.98 6.70 20.63
N PRO A 245 -11.78 6.88 21.23
CA PRO A 245 -11.39 6.14 22.42
C PRO A 245 -12.36 6.32 23.61
N ALA A 246 -12.92 7.50 23.81
CA ALA A 246 -13.88 7.74 24.88
C ALA A 246 -15.20 6.98 24.64
N LEU A 247 -15.66 6.92 23.38
CA LEU A 247 -16.82 6.10 23.00
C LEU A 247 -16.53 4.61 23.17
N GLU A 248 -15.36 4.14 22.73
CA GLU A 248 -14.94 2.75 22.89
C GLU A 248 -14.90 2.33 24.37
N ASP A 249 -14.34 3.16 25.23
CA ASP A 249 -14.26 2.86 26.68
C ASP A 249 -15.66 2.79 27.33
N GLN A 250 -16.58 3.68 26.93
CA GLN A 250 -17.97 3.59 27.38
C GLN A 250 -18.63 2.31 26.91
N VAL A 251 -18.54 1.98 25.62
CA VAL A 251 -19.10 0.76 25.02
C VAL A 251 -18.48 -0.49 25.64
N ARG A 252 -17.16 -0.49 25.85
CA ARG A 252 -16.44 -1.58 26.53
C ARG A 252 -16.99 -1.81 27.93
N GLY A 253 -17.20 -0.75 28.70
CA GLY A 253 -17.77 -0.86 30.04
C GLY A 253 -19.16 -1.49 30.05
N ILE A 254 -20.02 -1.07 29.11
CA ILE A 254 -21.38 -1.62 28.96
C ILE A 254 -21.33 -3.09 28.56
N MET A 255 -20.53 -3.44 27.56
CA MET A 255 -20.42 -4.81 27.05
C MET A 255 -19.81 -5.77 28.09
N ARG A 256 -18.76 -5.36 28.81
CA ARG A 256 -18.17 -6.14 29.90
C ARG A 256 -19.19 -6.45 31.00
N ALA A 257 -19.98 -5.45 31.40
CA ALA A 257 -21.04 -5.62 32.40
C ALA A 257 -22.11 -6.61 31.91
N ARG A 258 -22.51 -6.50 30.64
CA ARG A 258 -23.54 -7.34 30.03
C ARG A 258 -23.07 -8.78 29.81
N HIS A 259 -21.84 -8.98 29.43
CA HIS A 259 -21.23 -10.30 29.25
C HIS A 259 -20.75 -10.91 30.59
N HIS A 260 -20.94 -10.20 31.72
CA HIS A 260 -20.50 -10.61 33.06
C HIS A 260 -19.01 -10.92 33.13
N LEU A 261 -18.18 -10.14 32.43
CA LEU A 261 -16.74 -10.32 32.44
C LEU A 261 -16.13 -9.79 33.74
N ARG A 262 -15.29 -10.59 34.39
CA ARG A 262 -14.53 -10.16 35.57
C ARG A 262 -13.43 -9.15 35.16
N PRO A 263 -12.94 -8.30 36.10
CA PRO A 263 -11.89 -7.31 35.78
C PRO A 263 -10.62 -7.92 35.21
N ASP A 264 -10.28 -9.15 35.62
CA ASP A 264 -9.09 -9.90 35.16
C ASP A 264 -9.30 -10.64 33.83
N GLN A 265 -10.52 -10.74 33.36
CA GLN A 265 -10.84 -11.38 32.08
C GLN A 265 -10.64 -10.42 30.92
N ARG A 266 -10.14 -10.96 29.80
CA ARG A 266 -10.06 -10.24 28.53
C ARG A 266 -11.47 -10.03 27.95
N ASP A 267 -11.59 -9.04 27.10
CA ASP A 267 -12.81 -8.81 26.35
C ASP A 267 -13.08 -9.98 25.40
N ASP A 268 -14.34 -10.40 25.30
CA ASP A 268 -14.85 -11.39 24.35
C ASP A 268 -15.46 -10.73 23.11
N PHE A 269 -15.04 -9.51 22.82
CA PHE A 269 -15.36 -8.70 21.67
C PHE A 269 -14.16 -7.81 21.35
N GLY A 270 -14.16 -7.17 20.19
CA GLY A 270 -13.11 -6.23 19.80
C GLY A 270 -13.65 -5.01 19.04
N PHE A 271 -12.81 -4.01 18.92
CA PHE A 271 -13.11 -2.82 18.14
C PHE A 271 -12.26 -2.80 16.87
N ILE A 272 -12.88 -2.41 15.76
CA ILE A 272 -12.23 -2.24 14.47
C ILE A 272 -12.51 -0.80 14.04
N GLY A 273 -11.48 0.02 14.02
CA GLY A 273 -11.56 1.40 13.56
C GLY A 273 -10.56 1.65 12.42
N ALA A 274 -10.78 2.70 11.65
CA ALA A 274 -9.90 3.09 10.56
C ALA A 274 -8.46 3.33 11.05
N ASP A 275 -8.28 3.92 12.23
CA ASP A 275 -6.95 4.23 12.78
C ASP A 275 -6.20 2.97 13.19
N ALA A 276 -6.86 2.03 13.87
CA ALA A 276 -6.24 0.76 14.25
C ALA A 276 -5.76 -0.06 13.03
N LEU A 277 -6.50 0.00 11.92
CA LEU A 277 -6.10 -0.63 10.66
C LEU A 277 -4.98 0.13 9.95
N LYS A 278 -4.95 1.47 10.04
CA LYS A 278 -3.82 2.29 9.55
C LYS A 278 -2.54 1.99 10.34
N ASP A 279 -2.61 1.84 11.67
CA ASP A 279 -1.47 1.49 12.51
C ASP A 279 -0.93 0.10 12.19
N LEU A 280 -1.83 -0.87 12.00
CA LEU A 280 -1.46 -2.21 11.55
C LEU A 280 -0.76 -2.16 10.18
N TRP A 281 -1.35 -1.43 9.23
CA TRP A 281 -0.75 -1.23 7.91
C TRP A 281 0.62 -0.57 8.00
N GLY A 282 0.77 0.47 8.84
CA GLY A 282 2.05 1.13 9.12
C GLY A 282 3.10 0.17 9.66
N SER A 283 2.74 -0.75 10.55
CA SER A 283 3.64 -1.77 11.09
C SER A 283 4.09 -2.76 10.01
N LEU A 284 3.17 -3.23 9.15
CA LEU A 284 3.49 -4.14 8.04
C LEU A 284 4.40 -3.47 7.00
N THR A 285 4.08 -2.23 6.61
CA THR A 285 4.91 -1.49 5.65
C THR A 285 6.28 -1.13 6.21
N GLY A 286 6.38 -0.89 7.52
CA GLY A 286 7.64 -0.72 8.23
C GLY A 286 8.54 -1.96 8.12
N MET A 287 8.00 -3.17 8.31
CA MET A 287 8.75 -4.42 8.13
C MET A 287 9.22 -4.59 6.67
N ILE A 288 8.34 -4.32 5.70
CA ILE A 288 8.69 -4.38 4.27
C ILE A 288 9.82 -3.40 3.96
N ALA A 289 9.76 -2.17 4.48
CA ALA A 289 10.79 -1.16 4.28
C ALA A 289 12.15 -1.60 4.83
N VAL A 290 12.21 -2.22 6.02
CA VAL A 290 13.44 -2.74 6.63
C VAL A 290 14.06 -3.85 5.77
N VAL A 291 13.24 -4.82 5.32
CA VAL A 291 13.71 -5.90 4.43
C VAL A 291 14.22 -5.34 3.10
N ALA A 292 13.46 -4.41 2.50
CA ALA A 292 13.85 -3.75 1.26
C ALA A 292 15.17 -2.99 1.41
N LEU A 293 15.37 -2.28 2.52
CA LEU A 293 16.63 -1.59 2.83
C LEU A 293 17.81 -2.56 2.90
N GLY A 294 17.62 -3.74 3.48
CA GLY A 294 18.63 -4.82 3.50
C GLY A 294 19.03 -5.26 2.08
N VAL A 295 18.05 -5.57 1.24
CA VAL A 295 18.28 -6.00 -0.15
C VAL A 295 18.98 -4.90 -0.97
N VAL A 296 18.51 -3.66 -0.82
CA VAL A 296 19.11 -2.49 -1.47
C VAL A 296 20.56 -2.30 -1.04
N SER A 297 20.85 -2.38 0.25
CA SER A 297 22.20 -2.23 0.79
C SER A 297 23.16 -3.25 0.18
N ILE A 298 22.76 -4.51 0.08
CA ILE A 298 23.55 -5.56 -0.57
C ILE A 298 23.78 -5.22 -2.05
N SER A 299 22.73 -4.83 -2.78
CA SER A 299 22.84 -4.48 -4.21
C SER A 299 23.78 -3.30 -4.44
N LEU A 300 23.71 -2.26 -3.59
CA LEU A 300 24.56 -1.09 -3.68
C LEU A 300 26.02 -1.39 -3.34
N VAL A 301 26.26 -2.25 -2.35
CA VAL A 301 27.63 -2.70 -2.00
C VAL A 301 28.24 -3.49 -3.17
N VAL A 302 27.49 -4.42 -3.73
CA VAL A 302 27.93 -5.18 -4.91
C VAL A 302 28.22 -4.26 -6.10
N GLY A 303 27.28 -3.35 -6.41
CA GLY A 303 27.46 -2.34 -7.46
C GLY A 303 28.66 -1.43 -7.20
N GLY A 304 28.87 -1.01 -5.95
CA GLY A 304 30.01 -0.20 -5.54
C GLY A 304 31.36 -0.93 -5.72
N ILE A 305 31.44 -2.22 -5.33
CA ILE A 305 32.65 -3.04 -5.54
C ILE A 305 32.96 -3.16 -7.03
N VAL A 306 31.94 -3.33 -7.87
CA VAL A 306 32.12 -3.40 -9.33
C VAL A 306 32.60 -2.04 -9.87
N ILE A 307 32.07 -0.90 -9.40
CA ILE A 307 32.58 0.45 -9.73
C ILE A 307 34.06 0.55 -9.34
N MET A 308 34.42 0.17 -8.12
CA MET A 308 35.79 0.21 -7.62
C MET A 308 36.73 -0.61 -8.51
N ASN A 309 36.35 -1.84 -8.85
CA ASN A 309 37.18 -2.72 -9.70
C ASN A 309 37.42 -2.14 -11.09
N ILE A 310 36.39 -1.54 -11.71
CA ILE A 310 36.51 -0.94 -13.03
C ILE A 310 37.37 0.32 -12.99
N MET A 311 37.18 1.15 -11.97
CA MET A 311 38.02 2.34 -11.79
C MET A 311 39.49 1.94 -11.56
N MET A 312 39.74 0.83 -10.86
CA MET A 312 41.10 0.28 -10.71
C MET A 312 41.73 -0.11 -12.06
N VAL A 313 40.97 -0.80 -12.91
CA VAL A 313 41.41 -1.13 -14.26
C VAL A 313 41.66 0.13 -15.10
N ALA A 314 40.73 1.10 -15.03
CA ALA A 314 40.90 2.39 -15.73
C ALA A 314 42.15 3.14 -15.29
N VAL A 315 42.51 3.11 -14.00
CA VAL A 315 43.77 3.70 -13.47
C VAL A 315 44.97 2.98 -14.06
N THR A 316 44.98 1.62 -14.11
CA THR A 316 46.11 0.88 -14.70
C THR A 316 46.25 1.09 -16.20
N GLU A 317 45.16 1.11 -16.97
CA GLU A 317 45.17 1.40 -18.39
C GLU A 317 45.63 2.83 -18.74
N ARG A 318 45.37 3.83 -17.84
CA ARG A 318 45.73 5.22 -18.02
C ARG A 318 46.95 5.69 -17.22
N THR A 319 47.74 4.75 -16.69
CA THR A 319 48.89 5.05 -15.80
C THR A 319 49.86 6.04 -16.46
N ARG A 320 50.22 5.84 -17.73
CA ARG A 320 51.12 6.72 -18.49
C ARG A 320 50.53 8.14 -18.68
N GLU A 321 49.24 8.25 -18.96
CA GLU A 321 48.54 9.54 -19.12
C GLU A 321 48.55 10.33 -17.80
N ILE A 322 48.28 9.66 -16.66
CA ILE A 322 48.33 10.23 -15.34
C ILE A 322 49.76 10.72 -15.04
N GLY A 323 50.77 9.92 -15.36
CA GLY A 323 52.17 10.29 -15.20
C GLY A 323 52.57 11.54 -15.99
N ILE A 324 52.14 11.66 -17.24
CA ILE A 324 52.35 12.87 -18.07
C ILE A 324 51.71 14.08 -17.42
N ARG A 325 50.44 13.99 -16.96
CA ARG A 325 49.76 15.12 -16.30
C ARG A 325 50.48 15.56 -15.03
N MET A 326 50.93 14.62 -14.20
CA MET A 326 51.67 14.92 -12.98
C MET A 326 53.04 15.52 -13.27
N SER A 327 53.75 15.11 -14.33
CA SER A 327 55.01 15.66 -14.78
C SER A 327 54.87 17.10 -15.33
N LEU A 328 53.67 17.44 -15.87
CA LEU A 328 53.31 18.80 -16.34
C LEU A 328 52.82 19.70 -15.19
N GLY A 329 52.84 19.21 -13.92
CA GLY A 329 52.53 20.00 -12.73
C GLY A 329 51.11 19.85 -12.19
N ALA A 330 50.36 18.84 -12.61
CA ALA A 330 49.06 18.54 -12.00
C ALA A 330 49.26 18.11 -10.56
N ARG A 331 48.46 18.69 -9.65
CA ARG A 331 48.48 18.31 -8.24
C ARG A 331 47.77 17.01 -7.97
N ARG A 332 48.17 16.26 -6.93
CA ARG A 332 47.48 15.01 -6.52
C ARG A 332 45.96 15.21 -6.30
N ARG A 333 45.57 16.41 -5.81
CA ARG A 333 44.14 16.76 -5.63
C ARG A 333 43.38 16.82 -6.95
N ASP A 334 44.04 17.26 -8.02
CA ASP A 334 43.41 17.42 -9.34
C ASP A 334 43.11 16.05 -9.94
N ILE A 335 44.05 15.09 -9.82
CA ILE A 335 43.85 13.70 -10.23
C ILE A 335 42.76 13.02 -9.36
N LEU A 336 42.80 13.19 -8.04
CA LEU A 336 41.83 12.62 -7.14
C LEU A 336 40.42 13.12 -7.45
N SER A 337 40.24 14.45 -7.59
CA SER A 337 38.94 15.05 -7.91
C SER A 337 38.41 14.58 -9.28
N GLN A 338 39.28 14.42 -10.26
CA GLN A 338 38.90 13.93 -11.59
C GLN A 338 38.29 12.54 -11.51
N PHE A 339 38.93 11.57 -10.85
CA PHE A 339 38.45 10.20 -10.73
C PHE A 339 37.20 10.11 -9.83
N LEU A 340 37.07 10.95 -8.79
CA LEU A 340 35.86 11.03 -7.97
C LEU A 340 34.65 11.57 -8.77
N VAL A 341 34.85 12.58 -9.60
CA VAL A 341 33.80 13.08 -10.49
C VAL A 341 33.40 12.02 -11.49
N GLU A 342 34.37 11.30 -12.09
CA GLU A 342 34.12 10.24 -13.06
C GLU A 342 33.28 9.09 -12.45
N SER A 343 33.66 8.62 -11.25
CA SER A 343 32.89 7.57 -10.54
C SER A 343 31.49 8.03 -10.13
N SER A 344 31.35 9.31 -9.70
CA SER A 344 30.05 9.89 -9.33
C SER A 344 29.14 10.08 -10.53
N LEU A 345 29.68 10.48 -11.68
CA LEU A 345 28.91 10.60 -12.92
C LEU A 345 28.45 9.23 -13.44
N LEU A 346 29.33 8.21 -13.32
CA LEU A 346 29.02 6.86 -13.71
C LEU A 346 27.86 6.29 -12.86
N SER A 347 27.98 6.41 -11.52
CA SER A 347 26.93 5.95 -10.61
C SER A 347 25.64 6.76 -10.73
N GLY A 348 25.73 8.08 -10.91
CA GLY A 348 24.59 8.95 -11.16
C GLY A 348 23.83 8.59 -12.45
N ALA A 349 24.56 8.26 -13.53
CA ALA A 349 23.93 7.73 -14.75
C ALA A 349 23.21 6.41 -14.50
N GLY A 350 23.80 5.49 -13.72
CA GLY A 350 23.15 4.27 -13.28
C GLY A 350 21.88 4.55 -12.47
N GLY A 351 21.93 5.56 -11.58
CA GLY A 351 20.76 5.99 -10.80
C GLY A 351 19.64 6.54 -11.68
N LEU A 352 19.95 7.35 -12.69
CA LEU A 352 18.95 7.88 -13.64
C LEU A 352 18.30 6.76 -14.47
N ILE A 353 19.09 5.80 -14.93
CA ILE A 353 18.58 4.63 -15.67
C ILE A 353 17.71 3.78 -14.73
N GLY A 354 18.16 3.54 -13.48
CA GLY A 354 17.39 2.81 -12.48
C GLY A 354 16.04 3.48 -12.18
N LEU A 355 16.01 4.79 -12.07
CA LEU A 355 14.80 5.58 -11.90
C LEU A 355 13.86 5.43 -13.11
N ALA A 356 14.37 5.52 -14.33
CA ALA A 356 13.58 5.35 -15.55
C ALA A 356 12.97 3.94 -15.66
N VAL A 357 13.74 2.92 -15.32
CA VAL A 357 13.27 1.51 -15.28
C VAL A 357 12.21 1.32 -14.20
N ALA A 358 12.42 1.90 -13.01
CA ALA A 358 11.43 1.86 -11.92
C ALA A 358 10.11 2.50 -12.36
N TRP A 359 10.17 3.69 -12.96
CA TRP A 359 8.98 4.40 -13.45
C TRP A 359 8.24 3.61 -14.53
N GLY A 360 8.97 3.07 -15.52
CA GLY A 360 8.39 2.24 -16.57
C GLY A 360 7.74 0.97 -16.05
N GLY A 361 8.39 0.27 -15.11
CA GLY A 361 7.85 -0.92 -14.46
C GLY A 361 6.58 -0.63 -13.65
N LEU A 362 6.57 0.47 -12.88
CA LEU A 362 5.41 0.91 -12.11
C LEU A 362 4.25 1.33 -13.02
N ALA A 363 4.52 2.01 -14.14
CA ALA A 363 3.51 2.39 -15.11
C ALA A 363 2.83 1.16 -15.76
N ILE A 364 3.59 0.09 -16.00
CA ILE A 364 3.05 -1.20 -16.45
C ILE A 364 2.22 -1.85 -15.33
N ALA A 365 2.74 -1.89 -14.10
CA ALA A 365 2.04 -2.48 -12.95
C ALA A 365 0.71 -1.77 -12.64
N ALA A 366 0.62 -0.46 -12.89
CA ALA A 366 -0.63 0.30 -12.75
C ALA A 366 -1.75 -0.19 -13.65
N GLN A 367 -1.44 -0.71 -14.84
CA GLN A 367 -2.44 -1.30 -15.75
C GLN A 367 -3.09 -2.56 -15.17
N PHE A 368 -2.43 -3.21 -14.21
CA PHE A 368 -2.93 -4.37 -13.47
C PHE A 368 -3.58 -3.99 -12.13
N GLY A 369 -3.86 -2.68 -11.91
CA GLY A 369 -4.57 -2.20 -10.72
C GLY A 369 -3.69 -1.99 -9.47
N LEU A 370 -2.35 -2.01 -9.61
CA LEU A 370 -1.45 -1.72 -8.49
C LEU A 370 -1.40 -0.19 -8.27
N PRO A 371 -1.86 0.31 -7.10
CA PRO A 371 -1.74 1.73 -6.81
C PRO A 371 -0.28 2.08 -6.51
N PHE A 372 0.26 3.10 -7.16
CA PHE A 372 1.54 3.67 -6.81
C PHE A 372 1.50 5.19 -6.85
N VAL A 373 2.29 5.79 -5.99
CA VAL A 373 2.55 7.24 -5.98
C VAL A 373 4.06 7.41 -5.88
N MET A 374 4.65 8.14 -6.80
CA MET A 374 6.10 8.37 -6.77
C MET A 374 6.41 9.58 -5.89
N PRO A 375 6.90 9.41 -4.66
CA PRO A 375 7.20 10.53 -3.79
C PRO A 375 8.52 11.18 -4.20
N ILE A 376 8.54 12.52 -4.30
CA ILE A 376 9.71 13.29 -4.73
C ILE A 376 10.92 13.03 -3.81
N TRP A 377 10.69 12.84 -2.50
CA TRP A 377 11.75 12.54 -1.55
C TRP A 377 12.48 11.22 -1.86
N ALA A 378 11.76 10.19 -2.34
CA ALA A 378 12.38 8.91 -2.69
C ALA A 378 13.25 9.01 -3.94
N VAL A 379 12.83 9.82 -4.93
CA VAL A 379 13.63 10.12 -6.12
C VAL A 379 14.91 10.86 -5.72
N ALA A 380 14.80 11.90 -4.90
CA ALA A 380 15.94 12.66 -4.41
C ALA A 380 16.90 11.79 -3.60
N LEU A 381 16.36 10.96 -2.67
CA LEU A 381 17.14 10.04 -1.86
C LEU A 381 17.88 9.01 -2.73
N ALA A 382 17.20 8.41 -3.70
CA ALA A 382 17.76 7.40 -4.58
C ALA A 382 18.94 7.95 -5.42
N LEU A 383 18.80 9.17 -5.95
CA LEU A 383 19.87 9.85 -6.68
C LEU A 383 21.03 10.23 -5.74
N ALA A 384 20.75 10.75 -4.55
CA ALA A 384 21.77 11.06 -3.56
C ALA A 384 22.57 9.84 -3.13
N VAL A 385 21.87 8.71 -2.86
CA VAL A 385 22.51 7.43 -2.53
C VAL A 385 23.34 6.92 -3.70
N SER A 386 22.84 6.97 -4.93
CA SER A 386 23.58 6.58 -6.12
C SER A 386 24.92 7.34 -6.23
N VAL A 387 24.89 8.66 -6.14
CA VAL A 387 26.11 9.50 -6.18
C VAL A 387 27.03 9.18 -5.01
N SER A 388 26.50 8.98 -3.80
CA SER A 388 27.27 8.62 -2.62
C SER A 388 28.02 7.29 -2.76
N VAL A 389 27.40 6.31 -3.40
CA VAL A 389 28.04 5.02 -3.73
C VAL A 389 29.22 5.24 -4.68
N GLY A 390 29.05 6.05 -5.74
CA GLY A 390 30.13 6.39 -6.66
C GLY A 390 31.29 7.10 -5.98
N LEU A 391 31.01 8.04 -5.08
CA LEU A 391 32.02 8.72 -4.28
C LEU A 391 32.74 7.74 -3.36
N THR A 392 32.01 6.98 -2.54
CA THR A 392 32.59 6.10 -1.51
C THR A 392 33.49 5.03 -2.12
N PHE A 393 33.02 4.33 -3.14
CA PHE A 393 33.78 3.26 -3.81
C PHE A 393 34.79 3.81 -4.83
N GLY A 394 34.67 5.07 -5.25
CA GLY A 394 35.64 5.78 -6.09
C GLY A 394 36.85 6.31 -5.33
N ILE A 395 36.78 6.49 -3.99
CA ILE A 395 37.88 7.05 -3.18
C ILE A 395 39.15 6.21 -3.33
N TYR A 396 39.07 4.90 -3.16
CA TYR A 396 40.25 4.03 -3.19
C TYR A 396 40.99 4.06 -4.54
N PRO A 397 40.34 3.84 -5.71
CA PRO A 397 41.03 3.95 -7.00
C PRO A 397 41.54 5.37 -7.29
N ALA A 398 40.78 6.40 -6.93
CA ALA A 398 41.19 7.79 -7.10
C ALA A 398 42.45 8.13 -6.27
N TYR A 399 42.49 7.65 -5.02
CA TYR A 399 43.68 7.83 -4.15
C TYR A 399 44.89 7.10 -4.75
N ARG A 400 44.73 5.87 -5.26
CA ARG A 400 45.79 5.09 -5.89
C ARG A 400 46.33 5.79 -7.14
N ALA A 401 45.44 6.34 -7.99
CA ALA A 401 45.83 7.14 -9.14
C ALA A 401 46.65 8.40 -8.74
N ALA A 402 46.20 9.12 -7.70
CA ALA A 402 46.88 10.33 -7.21
C ALA A 402 48.21 10.05 -6.49
N SER A 403 48.47 8.81 -6.07
CA SER A 403 49.70 8.39 -5.40
C SER A 403 50.77 7.78 -6.32
N LEU A 404 50.52 7.69 -7.62
CA LEU A 404 51.50 7.18 -8.60
C LEU A 404 52.76 8.06 -8.63
N ASP A 405 53.93 7.40 -8.77
CA ASP A 405 55.16 8.11 -9.05
C ASP A 405 55.22 8.47 -10.54
N PRO A 406 55.32 9.79 -10.86
CA PRO A 406 55.38 10.24 -12.25
C PRO A 406 56.49 9.60 -13.07
N VAL A 407 57.66 9.34 -12.48
CA VAL A 407 58.82 8.75 -13.18
C VAL A 407 58.54 7.26 -13.49
N ALA A 408 58.01 6.53 -12.51
CA ALA A 408 57.62 5.15 -12.68
C ALA A 408 56.47 4.98 -13.67
N ALA A 409 55.48 5.89 -13.62
CA ALA A 409 54.33 5.88 -14.52
C ALA A 409 54.69 6.14 -15.99
N LEU A 410 55.73 6.92 -16.29
CA LEU A 410 56.22 7.16 -17.65
C LEU A 410 57.01 5.96 -18.23
N ARG A 411 57.51 5.07 -17.37
CA ARG A 411 58.25 3.87 -17.78
C ARG A 411 57.37 2.62 -17.89
N ALA A 412 56.12 2.69 -17.46
CA ALA A 412 55.15 1.63 -17.62
C ALA A 412 54.80 1.47 -19.11
N GLU A 413 54.99 0.28 -19.66
CA GLU A 413 54.56 -0.12 -21.01
C GLU A 413 53.08 -0.43 -21.07
#